data_6ba5e0d0f9c21d27542ca306e0d65ffc
#
_entry.id   6ba5e0d0f9c21d27542ca306e0d65ffc
#
_cell.length_a   1.000
_cell.length_b   1.000
_cell.length_c   1.000
_cell.angle_alpha   90.00
_cell.angle_beta   90.00
_cell.angle_gamma   90.00
#
_symmetry.space_group_name_H-M   'P 1'
#
loop_
_entity.id
_entity.type
_entity.pdbx_description
1 polymer ?
#
loop_
_entity_poly.entity_id
_entity_poly.type
_entity_poly.pdbx_seq_one_letter_code
_entity_poly.pdbx_strand_id
1 'polypeptide(L)'
;MESDGDALRSALHKRADVFRALADAPASKPELVDRLSSSRSTVDRAIADLEDVDCVESRNGTYSLTAAGRFALAERDRYAAATRTVERAAPLLNELPRDASLPSAFLAGATVSVADPHAPSEAATASSELLERATAMRGLAPTVLKSDVFILNRALDREGLDVEVIAEPEVVEALSALSDTPVASLVSRDSFSLYRSAGPIPYALWVIEGPEGDHAGITFRQTGDATGMVVNDSPDAVEWADAELASRREAATPVDRPV
;
A
#
# COMPACT_ATOMS: atom_id res chain seq x y z
N MET A 1 -23.16 -23.19 -17.67
CA MET A 1 -23.55 -21.93 -16.99
C MET A 1 -22.27 -21.19 -16.61
N GLU A 2 -21.49 -20.77 -17.63
CA GLU A 2 -20.12 -20.25 -17.51
C GLU A 2 -19.92 -18.93 -18.30
N SER A 3 -21.00 -18.24 -18.70
CA SER A 3 -20.85 -17.21 -19.74
C SER A 3 -21.06 -15.75 -19.34
N ASP A 4 -21.73 -15.41 -18.23
CA ASP A 4 -22.08 -13.99 -17.98
C ASP A 4 -20.89 -13.12 -17.51
N GLY A 5 -20.00 -13.64 -16.69
CA GLY A 5 -18.83 -12.87 -16.25
C GLY A 5 -17.71 -12.74 -17.30
N ASP A 6 -17.65 -13.63 -18.27
CA ASP A 6 -16.62 -13.63 -19.32
C ASP A 6 -16.87 -12.57 -20.39
N ALA A 7 -18.13 -12.31 -20.76
CA ALA A 7 -18.47 -11.28 -21.74
C ALA A 7 -18.10 -9.89 -21.23
N LEU A 8 -18.53 -9.54 -20.01
CA LEU A 8 -18.19 -8.25 -19.38
C LEU A 8 -16.68 -8.07 -19.22
N ARG A 9 -15.99 -9.07 -18.68
CA ARG A 9 -14.52 -9.02 -18.49
C ARG A 9 -13.78 -8.85 -19.82
N SER A 10 -14.21 -9.57 -20.87
CA SER A 10 -13.64 -9.43 -22.22
C SER A 10 -13.89 -8.05 -22.81
N ALA A 11 -15.11 -7.51 -22.68
CA ALA A 11 -15.45 -6.17 -23.16
C ALA A 11 -14.62 -5.09 -22.44
N LEU A 12 -14.55 -5.15 -21.12
CA LEU A 12 -13.73 -4.23 -20.30
C LEU A 12 -12.25 -4.24 -20.68
N HIS A 13 -11.70 -5.42 -20.98
CA HIS A 13 -10.29 -5.53 -21.36
C HIS A 13 -10.04 -5.01 -22.78
N LYS A 14 -10.85 -5.47 -23.76
CA LYS A 14 -10.62 -5.17 -25.18
C LYS A 14 -11.03 -3.75 -25.58
N ARG A 15 -11.99 -3.14 -24.86
CA ARG A 15 -12.61 -1.84 -25.22
C ARG A 15 -12.30 -0.74 -24.21
N ALA A 16 -11.23 -0.91 -23.46
CA ALA A 16 -10.81 0.00 -22.39
C ALA A 16 -10.75 1.48 -22.80
N ASP A 17 -10.25 1.75 -24.01
CA ASP A 17 -10.05 3.13 -24.46
C ASP A 17 -11.37 3.83 -24.75
N VAL A 18 -12.32 3.13 -25.39
CA VAL A 18 -13.68 3.65 -25.62
C VAL A 18 -14.40 3.87 -24.30
N PHE A 19 -14.22 2.93 -23.35
CA PHE A 19 -14.81 2.99 -22.02
C PHE A 19 -14.36 4.25 -21.26
N ARG A 20 -13.05 4.52 -21.26
CA ARG A 20 -12.48 5.72 -20.64
C ARG A 20 -12.91 6.99 -21.33
N ALA A 21 -12.90 7.02 -22.66
CA ALA A 21 -13.35 8.20 -23.41
C ALA A 21 -14.81 8.58 -23.11
N LEU A 22 -15.68 7.57 -22.87
CA LEU A 22 -17.07 7.80 -22.47
C LEU A 22 -17.23 8.14 -20.99
N ALA A 23 -16.28 7.75 -20.14
CA ALA A 23 -16.23 8.17 -18.72
C ALA A 23 -15.89 9.66 -18.60
N ASP A 24 -14.99 10.15 -19.44
CA ASP A 24 -14.61 11.57 -19.48
C ASP A 24 -15.77 12.45 -19.94
N ALA A 25 -16.47 12.06 -21.01
CA ALA A 25 -17.66 12.75 -21.48
C ALA A 25 -18.47 11.89 -22.47
N PRO A 26 -19.82 11.99 -22.48
CA PRO A 26 -20.65 11.42 -23.54
C PRO A 26 -20.16 11.85 -24.91
N ALA A 27 -20.26 10.96 -25.90
CA ALA A 27 -19.77 11.22 -27.25
C ALA A 27 -20.55 10.46 -28.32
N SER A 28 -20.59 11.00 -29.52
CA SER A 28 -21.05 10.31 -30.73
C SER A 28 -19.91 9.41 -31.29
N LYS A 29 -20.27 8.46 -32.15
CA LYS A 29 -19.26 7.61 -32.82
C LYS A 29 -18.21 8.40 -33.61
N PRO A 30 -18.55 9.46 -34.40
CA PRO A 30 -17.53 10.29 -35.03
C PRO A 30 -16.56 10.93 -34.05
N GLU A 31 -17.05 11.48 -32.93
CA GLU A 31 -16.21 12.08 -31.90
C GLU A 31 -15.30 11.07 -31.24
N LEU A 32 -15.75 9.81 -31.01
CA LEU A 32 -14.92 8.74 -30.50
C LEU A 32 -13.83 8.33 -31.50
N VAL A 33 -14.14 8.30 -32.79
CA VAL A 33 -13.15 8.04 -33.85
C VAL A 33 -12.03 9.09 -33.80
N ASP A 34 -12.38 10.36 -33.69
CA ASP A 34 -11.43 11.47 -33.63
C ASP A 34 -10.60 11.45 -32.35
N ARG A 35 -11.27 11.31 -31.17
CA ARG A 35 -10.59 11.27 -29.85
C ARG A 35 -9.60 10.12 -29.72
N LEU A 36 -9.96 8.94 -30.24
CA LEU A 36 -9.17 7.72 -30.09
C LEU A 36 -8.22 7.45 -31.27
N SER A 37 -8.26 8.28 -32.31
CA SER A 37 -7.53 8.05 -33.55
C SER A 37 -7.75 6.62 -34.11
N SER A 38 -8.97 6.11 -33.94
CA SER A 38 -9.34 4.73 -34.28
C SER A 38 -10.21 4.65 -35.54
N SER A 39 -10.28 3.48 -36.17
CA SER A 39 -11.17 3.32 -37.32
C SER A 39 -12.64 3.31 -36.90
N ARG A 40 -13.54 3.76 -37.77
CA ARG A 40 -14.98 3.74 -37.57
C ARG A 40 -15.47 2.33 -37.20
N SER A 41 -14.97 1.30 -37.90
CA SER A 41 -15.35 -0.09 -37.64
C SER A 41 -14.87 -0.59 -36.27
N THR A 42 -13.77 -0.04 -35.75
CA THR A 42 -13.28 -0.36 -34.40
C THR A 42 -14.19 0.25 -33.34
N VAL A 43 -14.57 1.50 -33.51
CA VAL A 43 -15.51 2.20 -32.60
C VAL A 43 -16.89 1.54 -32.65
N ASP A 44 -17.42 1.21 -33.84
CA ASP A 44 -18.71 0.54 -33.98
C ASP A 44 -18.76 -0.80 -33.22
N ARG A 45 -17.72 -1.65 -33.36
CA ARG A 45 -17.63 -2.92 -32.62
C ARG A 45 -17.49 -2.69 -31.12
N ALA A 46 -16.67 -1.69 -30.71
CA ALA A 46 -16.48 -1.43 -29.30
C ALA A 46 -17.78 -0.97 -28.62
N ILE A 47 -18.55 -0.10 -29.28
CA ILE A 47 -19.86 0.33 -28.78
C ILE A 47 -20.81 -0.88 -28.69
N ALA A 48 -20.91 -1.70 -29.75
CA ALA A 48 -21.77 -2.88 -29.72
C ALA A 48 -21.41 -3.84 -28.58
N ASP A 49 -20.11 -4.17 -28.40
CA ASP A 49 -19.66 -5.05 -27.31
C ASP A 49 -20.01 -4.48 -25.92
N LEU A 50 -19.99 -3.14 -25.77
CA LEU A 50 -20.31 -2.47 -24.51
C LEU A 50 -21.83 -2.29 -24.27
N GLU A 51 -22.64 -2.16 -25.34
CA GLU A 51 -24.09 -2.20 -25.26
C GLU A 51 -24.58 -3.64 -24.92
N ASP A 52 -23.98 -4.66 -25.51
CA ASP A 52 -24.33 -6.08 -25.26
C ASP A 52 -24.13 -6.52 -23.79
N VAL A 53 -23.28 -5.78 -23.04
CA VAL A 53 -23.06 -6.01 -21.60
C VAL A 53 -23.68 -4.90 -20.72
N ASP A 54 -24.64 -4.15 -21.24
CA ASP A 54 -25.36 -3.07 -20.54
C ASP A 54 -24.48 -2.00 -19.90
N CYS A 55 -23.24 -1.80 -20.39
CA CYS A 55 -22.32 -0.81 -19.86
C CYS A 55 -22.42 0.55 -20.53
N VAL A 56 -22.98 0.62 -21.73
CA VAL A 56 -23.16 1.84 -22.53
C VAL A 56 -24.62 1.94 -22.97
N GLU A 57 -25.17 3.15 -22.97
CA GLU A 57 -26.47 3.47 -23.52
C GLU A 57 -26.36 4.56 -24.59
N SER A 58 -27.28 4.55 -25.57
CA SER A 58 -27.37 5.58 -26.60
C SER A 58 -28.63 6.44 -26.43
N ARG A 59 -28.48 7.74 -26.51
CA ARG A 59 -29.59 8.71 -26.58
C ARG A 59 -29.31 9.72 -27.70
N ASN A 60 -30.20 9.72 -28.70
CA ASN A 60 -30.09 10.62 -29.84
C ASN A 60 -28.73 10.58 -30.57
N GLY A 61 -28.12 9.39 -30.69
CA GLY A 61 -26.82 9.21 -31.34
C GLY A 61 -25.61 9.59 -30.50
N THR A 62 -25.82 9.97 -29.23
CA THR A 62 -24.78 10.20 -28.25
C THR A 62 -24.73 9.00 -27.29
N TYR A 63 -23.55 8.46 -27.03
CA TYR A 63 -23.29 7.34 -26.16
C TYR A 63 -22.75 7.82 -24.81
N SER A 64 -23.20 7.17 -23.75
CA SER A 64 -22.77 7.44 -22.37
C SER A 64 -22.67 6.15 -21.56
N LEU A 65 -21.89 6.17 -20.48
CA LEU A 65 -21.85 5.04 -19.55
C LEU A 65 -23.16 4.94 -18.77
N THR A 66 -23.68 3.73 -18.65
CA THR A 66 -24.72 3.39 -17.68
C THR A 66 -24.18 3.43 -16.25
N ALA A 67 -25.03 3.25 -15.23
CA ALA A 67 -24.57 3.05 -13.87
C ALA A 67 -23.69 1.80 -13.76
N ALA A 68 -24.11 0.68 -14.38
CA ALA A 68 -23.32 -0.54 -14.44
C ALA A 68 -21.96 -0.32 -15.10
N GLY A 69 -21.91 0.43 -16.20
CA GLY A 69 -20.68 0.81 -16.87
C GLY A 69 -19.72 1.57 -15.97
N ARG A 70 -20.19 2.56 -15.23
CA ARG A 70 -19.33 3.31 -14.29
C ARG A 70 -18.73 2.43 -13.20
N PHE A 71 -19.53 1.55 -12.59
CA PHE A 71 -19.03 0.59 -11.60
C PHE A 71 -18.02 -0.39 -12.20
N ALA A 72 -18.34 -0.95 -13.37
CA ALA A 72 -17.45 -1.90 -14.06
C ALA A 72 -16.09 -1.27 -14.41
N LEU A 73 -16.07 -0.01 -14.85
CA LEU A 73 -14.83 0.71 -15.13
C LEU A 73 -14.02 0.95 -13.85
N ALA A 74 -14.67 1.36 -12.75
CA ALA A 74 -14.01 1.57 -11.46
C ALA A 74 -13.33 0.28 -10.96
N GLU A 75 -14.03 -0.86 -11.00
CA GLU A 75 -13.45 -2.14 -10.61
C GLU A 75 -12.31 -2.60 -11.52
N ARG A 76 -12.43 -2.37 -12.83
CA ARG A 76 -11.34 -2.63 -13.78
C ARG A 76 -10.10 -1.80 -13.46
N ASP A 77 -10.27 -0.52 -13.20
CA ASP A 77 -9.13 0.36 -12.92
C ASP A 77 -8.49 0.04 -11.57
N ARG A 78 -9.28 -0.36 -10.57
CA ARG A 78 -8.78 -0.90 -9.29
C ARG A 78 -7.96 -2.17 -9.50
N TYR A 79 -8.48 -3.13 -10.27
CA TYR A 79 -7.74 -4.34 -10.62
C TYR A 79 -6.45 -4.04 -11.37
N ALA A 80 -6.50 -3.17 -12.36
CA ALA A 80 -5.32 -2.77 -13.14
C ALA A 80 -4.28 -2.03 -12.27
N ALA A 81 -4.69 -1.25 -11.28
CA ALA A 81 -3.79 -0.63 -10.33
C ALA A 81 -3.12 -1.68 -9.42
N ALA A 82 -3.91 -2.59 -8.85
CA ALA A 82 -3.41 -3.65 -7.99
C ALA A 82 -2.41 -4.57 -8.73
N THR A 83 -2.73 -4.98 -9.96
CA THR A 83 -1.83 -5.85 -10.75
C THR A 83 -0.50 -5.16 -11.11
N ARG A 84 -0.52 -3.87 -11.44
CA ARG A 84 0.73 -3.11 -11.65
C ARG A 84 1.57 -3.03 -10.37
N THR A 85 0.93 -2.86 -9.22
CA THR A 85 1.65 -2.86 -7.93
C THR A 85 2.26 -4.23 -7.64
N VAL A 86 1.49 -5.32 -7.84
CA VAL A 86 2.01 -6.68 -7.68
C VAL A 86 3.22 -6.94 -8.59
N GLU A 87 3.14 -6.53 -9.87
CA GLU A 87 4.26 -6.68 -10.82
C GLU A 87 5.52 -5.94 -10.33
N ARG A 88 5.37 -4.69 -9.87
CA ARG A 88 6.49 -3.89 -9.35
C ARG A 88 7.01 -4.42 -8.02
N ALA A 89 6.13 -4.88 -7.14
CA ALA A 89 6.46 -5.39 -5.82
C ALA A 89 6.86 -6.88 -5.82
N ALA A 90 6.77 -7.59 -6.94
CA ALA A 90 7.03 -9.03 -7.00
C ALA A 90 8.36 -9.46 -6.37
N PRO A 91 9.50 -8.75 -6.57
CA PRO A 91 10.75 -9.09 -5.90
C PRO A 91 10.62 -9.07 -4.37
N LEU A 92 9.90 -8.10 -3.82
CA LEU A 92 9.68 -7.92 -2.39
C LEU A 92 8.65 -8.91 -1.84
N LEU A 93 7.52 -9.06 -2.51
CA LEU A 93 6.44 -9.96 -2.10
C LEU A 93 6.89 -11.42 -2.03
N ASN A 94 7.85 -11.83 -2.88
CA ASN A 94 8.42 -13.16 -2.87
C ASN A 94 9.36 -13.42 -1.67
N GLU A 95 9.74 -12.39 -0.92
CA GLU A 95 10.50 -12.50 0.33
C GLU A 95 9.60 -12.79 1.54
N LEU A 96 8.28 -12.58 1.41
CA LEU A 96 7.33 -12.83 2.49
C LEU A 96 7.30 -14.32 2.87
N PRO A 97 7.16 -14.63 4.17
CA PRO A 97 6.85 -15.98 4.61
C PRO A 97 5.60 -16.52 3.90
N ARG A 98 5.55 -17.84 3.67
CA ARG A 98 4.46 -18.48 2.91
C ARG A 98 3.08 -18.32 3.54
N ASP A 99 3.04 -18.15 4.83
CA ASP A 99 1.86 -17.93 5.68
C ASP A 99 1.51 -16.46 5.88
N ALA A 100 2.38 -15.55 5.43
CA ALA A 100 2.09 -14.13 5.44
C ALA A 100 1.00 -13.78 4.42
N SER A 101 0.02 -13.02 4.85
CA SER A 101 -1.09 -12.57 4.01
C SER A 101 -1.17 -11.05 4.01
N LEU A 102 -1.21 -10.48 2.81
CA LEU A 102 -1.49 -9.06 2.60
C LEU A 102 -2.81 -8.93 1.84
N PRO A 103 -3.73 -8.06 2.26
CA PRO A 103 -4.95 -7.83 1.51
C PRO A 103 -4.64 -7.13 0.20
N SER A 104 -5.41 -7.44 -0.84
CA SER A 104 -5.27 -6.75 -2.13
C SER A 104 -5.51 -5.24 -2.03
N ALA A 105 -6.31 -4.80 -1.06
CA ALA A 105 -6.54 -3.38 -0.77
C ALA A 105 -5.24 -2.65 -0.40
N PHE A 106 -4.35 -3.28 0.37
CA PHE A 106 -3.06 -2.69 0.72
C PHE A 106 -2.14 -2.49 -0.50
N LEU A 107 -2.25 -3.36 -1.51
CA LEU A 107 -1.44 -3.26 -2.74
C LEU A 107 -2.06 -2.32 -3.78
N ALA A 108 -3.37 -2.07 -3.71
CA ALA A 108 -4.05 -1.25 -4.70
C ALA A 108 -3.63 0.23 -4.59
N GLY A 109 -2.92 0.72 -5.58
CA GLY A 109 -2.44 2.12 -5.61
C GLY A 109 -1.17 2.38 -4.80
N ALA A 110 -0.60 1.37 -4.14
CA ALA A 110 0.60 1.54 -3.34
C ALA A 110 1.81 2.01 -4.15
N THR A 111 2.65 2.80 -3.52
CA THR A 111 3.99 3.14 -3.99
C THR A 111 4.97 2.04 -3.60
N VAL A 112 5.75 1.57 -4.56
CA VAL A 112 6.76 0.52 -4.36
C VAL A 112 8.13 1.11 -4.60
N SER A 113 9.01 0.98 -3.62
CA SER A 113 10.44 1.30 -3.70
C SER A 113 11.25 0.02 -3.53
N VAL A 114 12.02 -0.36 -4.52
CA VAL A 114 12.97 -1.48 -4.45
C VAL A 114 14.36 -0.89 -4.29
N ALA A 115 15.12 -1.37 -3.31
CA ALA A 115 16.46 -0.88 -3.06
C ALA A 115 17.37 -1.17 -4.25
N ASP A 116 18.15 -0.18 -4.66
CA ASP A 116 19.28 -0.44 -5.55
C ASP A 116 20.37 -1.16 -4.73
N PRO A 117 20.91 -2.29 -5.20
CA PRO A 117 21.99 -3.00 -4.50
C PRO A 117 23.22 -2.11 -4.20
N HIS A 118 23.38 -1.03 -4.97
CA HIS A 118 24.49 -0.07 -4.80
C HIS A 118 24.11 1.15 -3.93
N ALA A 119 22.81 1.34 -3.62
CA ALA A 119 22.28 2.44 -2.83
C ALA A 119 21.13 1.97 -1.91
N PRO A 120 21.34 0.98 -1.02
CA PRO A 120 20.27 0.36 -0.24
C PRO A 120 19.56 1.33 0.71
N SER A 121 20.20 2.41 1.12
CA SER A 121 19.62 3.45 1.99
C SER A 121 18.51 4.26 1.33
N GLU A 122 18.44 4.31 0.00
CA GLU A 122 17.39 5.07 -0.70
C GLU A 122 16.01 4.47 -0.50
N ALA A 123 15.91 3.15 -0.30
CA ALA A 123 14.62 2.49 -0.06
C ALA A 123 13.92 2.97 1.23
N ALA A 124 14.67 3.40 2.25
CA ALA A 124 14.12 3.88 3.52
C ALA A 124 13.83 5.41 3.53
N THR A 125 14.15 6.12 2.45
CA THR A 125 14.03 7.58 2.41
C THR A 125 12.59 8.03 2.60
N ALA A 126 11.64 7.38 1.93
CA ALA A 126 10.23 7.75 2.00
C ALA A 126 9.66 7.66 3.42
N SER A 127 9.94 6.60 4.16
CA SER A 127 9.49 6.48 5.56
C SER A 127 10.19 7.46 6.49
N SER A 128 11.45 7.80 6.22
CA SER A 128 12.18 8.80 7.00
C SER A 128 11.61 10.20 6.81
N GLU A 129 11.24 10.56 5.59
CA GLU A 129 10.60 11.85 5.29
C GLU A 129 9.21 11.97 5.92
N LEU A 130 8.41 10.89 5.89
CA LEU A 130 7.12 10.83 6.58
C LEU A 130 7.31 10.99 8.09
N LEU A 131 8.27 10.28 8.66
CA LEU A 131 8.56 10.32 10.09
C LEU A 131 9.04 11.73 10.55
N GLU A 132 9.71 12.49 9.70
CA GLU A 132 10.11 13.86 10.02
C GLU A 132 8.94 14.81 10.29
N ARG A 133 7.73 14.50 9.81
CA ARG A 133 6.53 15.33 9.98
C ARG A 133 5.44 14.64 10.80
N ALA A 134 5.70 13.43 11.26
CA ALA A 134 4.74 12.61 11.97
C ALA A 134 4.39 13.17 13.35
N THR A 135 3.17 12.89 13.79
CA THR A 135 2.68 13.08 15.15
C THR A 135 2.60 11.76 15.92
N ALA A 136 2.40 10.65 15.21
CA ALA A 136 2.47 9.32 15.78
C ALA A 136 3.05 8.31 14.78
N MET A 137 3.67 7.28 15.33
CA MET A 137 4.10 6.09 14.58
C MET A 137 3.80 4.83 15.40
N ARG A 138 3.18 3.84 14.77
CA ARG A 138 2.98 2.51 15.35
C ARG A 138 3.56 1.48 14.42
N GLY A 139 4.23 0.44 14.96
CA GLY A 139 4.88 -0.53 14.09
C GLY A 139 5.14 -1.90 14.70
N LEU A 140 5.28 -2.90 13.80
CA LEU A 140 5.75 -4.26 14.08
C LEU A 140 7.21 -4.38 13.66
N ALA A 141 8.04 -4.87 14.55
CA ALA A 141 9.48 -5.02 14.32
C ALA A 141 9.93 -6.50 14.48
N PRO A 142 9.95 -7.28 13.38
CA PRO A 142 10.56 -8.62 13.39
C PRO A 142 12.08 -8.56 13.52
N THR A 143 12.68 -7.44 13.15
CA THR A 143 14.11 -7.14 13.26
C THR A 143 14.32 -5.68 13.57
N VAL A 144 15.47 -5.34 14.13
CA VAL A 144 15.89 -3.96 14.35
C VAL A 144 17.33 -3.75 13.89
N LEU A 145 17.57 -2.65 13.21
CA LEU A 145 18.90 -2.23 12.78
C LEU A 145 19.36 -1.03 13.61
N LYS A 146 20.67 -0.84 13.73
CA LYS A 146 21.24 0.38 14.36
C LYS A 146 20.77 1.66 13.67
N SER A 147 20.57 1.62 12.34
CA SER A 147 20.00 2.73 11.56
C SER A 147 18.60 3.09 12.00
N ASP A 148 17.73 2.09 12.31
CA ASP A 148 16.36 2.35 12.77
C ASP A 148 16.36 3.06 14.12
N VAL A 149 17.21 2.59 15.05
CA VAL A 149 17.39 3.24 16.36
C VAL A 149 17.87 4.68 16.20
N PHE A 150 18.79 4.94 15.28
CA PHE A 150 19.29 6.28 15.00
C PHE A 150 18.20 7.19 14.41
N ILE A 151 17.44 6.69 13.43
CA ILE A 151 16.35 7.43 12.79
C ILE A 151 15.26 7.77 13.82
N LEU A 152 14.85 6.80 14.64
CA LEU A 152 13.83 7.00 15.67
C LEU A 152 14.31 7.99 16.75
N ASN A 153 15.54 7.88 17.23
CA ASN A 153 16.08 8.87 18.18
C ASN A 153 16.05 10.28 17.61
N ARG A 154 16.51 10.46 16.38
CA ARG A 154 16.50 11.77 15.71
C ARG A 154 15.08 12.30 15.53
N ALA A 155 14.13 11.43 15.17
CA ALA A 155 12.74 11.84 15.03
C ALA A 155 12.12 12.24 16.37
N LEU A 156 12.41 11.50 17.43
CA LEU A 156 11.94 11.75 18.81
C LEU A 156 12.66 12.90 19.50
N ASP A 157 13.73 13.46 18.93
CA ASP A 157 14.32 14.71 19.41
C ASP A 157 13.41 15.92 19.16
N ARG A 158 12.41 15.76 18.32
CA ARG A 158 11.34 16.74 18.11
C ARG A 158 10.21 16.51 19.11
N GLU A 159 9.61 17.58 19.59
CA GLU A 159 8.41 17.50 20.41
C GLU A 159 7.19 17.08 19.56
N GLY A 160 6.29 16.29 20.16
CA GLY A 160 4.99 15.97 19.58
C GLY A 160 4.95 14.74 18.68
N LEU A 161 5.98 13.88 18.70
CA LEU A 161 5.94 12.55 18.08
C LEU A 161 5.83 11.49 19.17
N ASP A 162 4.80 10.64 19.07
CA ASP A 162 4.64 9.43 19.88
C ASP A 162 4.95 8.19 19.04
N VAL A 163 5.75 7.27 19.58
CA VAL A 163 6.15 6.04 18.88
C VAL A 163 5.79 4.81 19.72
N GLU A 164 5.08 3.87 19.10
CA GLU A 164 4.77 2.57 19.67
C GLU A 164 5.35 1.46 18.77
N VAL A 165 6.15 0.55 19.35
CA VAL A 165 6.74 -0.57 18.63
C VAL A 165 6.40 -1.88 19.32
N ILE A 166 5.88 -2.83 18.56
CA ILE A 166 5.69 -4.22 18.98
C ILE A 166 6.80 -5.03 18.31
N ALA A 167 7.70 -5.60 19.12
CA ALA A 167 8.88 -6.30 18.62
C ALA A 167 8.87 -7.78 19.02
N GLU A 168 9.52 -8.62 18.25
CA GLU A 168 9.76 -10.02 18.62
C GLU A 168 10.61 -10.12 19.90
N PRO A 169 10.44 -11.18 20.72
CA PRO A 169 11.21 -11.36 21.95
C PRO A 169 12.72 -11.21 21.75
N GLU A 170 13.26 -11.77 20.68
CA GLU A 170 14.68 -11.72 20.33
C GLU A 170 15.16 -10.30 20.03
N VAL A 171 14.29 -9.47 19.43
CA VAL A 171 14.56 -8.05 19.16
C VAL A 171 14.59 -7.27 20.47
N VAL A 172 13.63 -7.52 21.38
CA VAL A 172 13.60 -6.89 22.70
C VAL A 172 14.86 -7.25 23.50
N GLU A 173 15.30 -8.52 23.47
CA GLU A 173 16.52 -8.98 24.12
C GLU A 173 17.76 -8.33 23.51
N ALA A 174 17.84 -8.28 22.18
CA ALA A 174 18.93 -7.61 21.47
C ALA A 174 19.01 -6.12 21.82
N LEU A 175 17.89 -5.42 21.86
CA LEU A 175 17.82 -4.02 22.29
C LEU A 175 18.28 -3.84 23.74
N SER A 176 17.84 -4.73 24.64
CA SER A 176 18.22 -4.68 26.05
C SER A 176 19.70 -4.99 26.30
N ALA A 177 20.30 -5.83 25.45
CA ALA A 177 21.72 -6.18 25.52
C ALA A 177 22.65 -5.10 24.91
N LEU A 178 22.10 -4.26 24.04
CA LEU A 178 22.82 -3.11 23.48
C LEU A 178 22.79 -1.98 24.51
N SER A 179 23.76 -1.99 25.42
CA SER A 179 24.00 -0.87 26.36
C SER A 179 24.58 0.40 25.67
N ASP A 180 24.55 0.43 24.35
CA ASP A 180 24.95 1.59 23.57
C ASP A 180 24.01 2.77 23.85
N THR A 181 24.56 3.94 24.08
CA THR A 181 23.86 5.18 24.40
C THR A 181 22.60 5.46 23.55
N PRO A 182 22.56 5.17 22.23
CA PRO A 182 21.38 5.44 21.40
C PRO A 182 20.16 4.58 21.78
N VAL A 183 20.34 3.31 22.13
CA VAL A 183 19.25 2.40 22.52
C VAL A 183 18.69 2.76 23.89
N ALA A 184 19.58 2.98 24.86
CA ALA A 184 19.18 3.42 26.20
C ALA A 184 18.42 4.74 26.14
N SER A 185 18.88 5.68 25.30
CA SER A 185 18.19 6.94 25.07
C SER A 185 16.80 6.75 24.49
N LEU A 186 16.63 5.83 23.52
CA LEU A 186 15.34 5.56 22.90
C LEU A 186 14.33 5.01 23.91
N VAL A 187 14.65 3.93 24.61
CA VAL A 187 13.72 3.26 25.53
C VAL A 187 13.41 4.05 26.79
N SER A 188 14.21 5.06 27.14
CA SER A 188 13.97 5.92 28.30
C SER A 188 12.99 7.07 28.00
N ARG A 189 12.67 7.34 26.76
CA ARG A 189 11.79 8.46 26.37
C ARG A 189 10.34 8.17 26.73
N ASP A 190 9.62 9.17 27.23
CA ASP A 190 8.17 9.06 27.54
C ASP A 190 7.33 8.87 26.28
N SER A 191 7.77 9.46 25.18
CA SER A 191 7.13 9.36 23.86
C SER A 191 7.47 8.06 23.09
N PHE A 192 8.19 7.09 23.71
CA PHE A 192 8.49 5.79 23.11
C PHE A 192 7.96 4.66 23.97
N SER A 193 7.17 3.77 23.37
CA SER A 193 6.63 2.58 24.02
C SER A 193 7.05 1.33 23.28
N LEU A 194 7.60 0.35 24.02
CA LEU A 194 8.03 -0.94 23.47
C LEU A 194 7.18 -2.06 24.07
N TYR A 195 6.75 -2.98 23.20
CA TYR A 195 5.98 -4.15 23.57
C TYR A 195 6.63 -5.41 23.01
N ARG A 196 6.53 -6.50 23.74
CA ARG A 196 6.96 -7.84 23.33
C ARG A 196 5.80 -8.53 22.64
N SER A 197 5.97 -8.98 21.41
CA SER A 197 4.99 -9.76 20.66
C SER A 197 4.71 -11.11 21.31
N ALA A 198 3.46 -11.56 21.27
CA ALA A 198 3.06 -12.90 21.72
C ALA A 198 3.39 -14.02 20.73
N GLY A 199 3.71 -13.68 19.49
CA GLY A 199 4.02 -14.62 18.42
C GLY A 199 4.88 -14.01 17.32
N PRO A 200 5.24 -14.79 16.29
CA PRO A 200 6.10 -14.32 15.22
C PRO A 200 5.47 -13.15 14.44
N ILE A 201 6.33 -12.26 13.98
CA ILE A 201 5.97 -11.09 13.16
C ILE A 201 6.46 -11.37 11.74
N PRO A 202 5.55 -11.54 10.76
CA PRO A 202 5.91 -11.97 9.41
C PRO A 202 6.59 -10.89 8.56
N TYR A 203 6.41 -9.61 8.91
CA TYR A 203 6.97 -8.45 8.19
C TYR A 203 6.99 -7.21 9.07
N ALA A 204 7.85 -6.26 8.74
CA ALA A 204 7.87 -4.96 9.40
C ALA A 204 6.73 -4.09 8.82
N LEU A 205 5.62 -4.00 9.56
CA LEU A 205 4.47 -3.14 9.27
C LEU A 205 4.56 -1.87 10.09
N TRP A 206 4.17 -0.74 9.52
CA TRP A 206 4.07 0.50 10.26
C TRP A 206 2.92 1.38 9.74
N VAL A 207 2.38 2.21 10.62
CA VAL A 207 1.49 3.33 10.32
C VAL A 207 2.13 4.59 10.87
N ILE A 208 2.20 5.62 10.04
CA ILE A 208 2.70 6.95 10.37
C ILE A 208 1.56 7.93 10.17
N GLU A 209 1.19 8.63 11.26
CA GLU A 209 0.16 9.65 11.26
C GLU A 209 0.79 11.03 11.13
N GLY A 210 0.23 11.88 10.28
CA GLY A 210 0.79 13.21 10.04
C GLY A 210 -0.20 14.22 9.47
N PRO A 211 0.19 15.49 9.40
CA PRO A 211 -0.69 16.58 8.96
C PRO A 211 -1.12 16.48 7.49
N GLU A 212 -0.41 15.70 6.68
CA GLU A 212 -0.70 15.50 5.25
C GLU A 212 -1.51 14.23 5.00
N GLY A 213 -1.89 13.51 6.06
CA GLY A 213 -2.61 12.24 6.04
C GLY A 213 -1.79 11.09 6.63
N ASP A 214 -2.47 9.97 6.82
CA ASP A 214 -1.87 8.78 7.42
C ASP A 214 -1.35 7.86 6.31
N HIS A 215 -0.24 7.19 6.58
CA HIS A 215 0.42 6.29 5.66
C HIS A 215 0.68 4.96 6.34
N ALA A 216 0.35 3.88 5.65
CA ALA A 216 0.71 2.53 6.06
C ALA A 216 1.84 1.99 5.17
N GLY A 217 2.79 1.29 5.75
CA GLY A 217 3.91 0.76 4.97
C GLY A 217 4.43 -0.58 5.49
N ILE A 218 4.98 -1.37 4.56
CA ILE A 218 5.72 -2.59 4.86
C ILE A 218 7.15 -2.41 4.39
N THR A 219 8.09 -2.63 5.29
CA THR A 219 9.52 -2.64 4.97
C THR A 219 9.99 -4.08 4.83
N PHE A 220 10.61 -4.38 3.71
CA PHE A 220 11.23 -5.67 3.42
C PHE A 220 12.71 -5.61 3.72
N ARG A 221 13.25 -6.68 4.29
CA ARG A 221 14.65 -6.74 4.74
C ARG A 221 15.26 -8.10 4.46
N GLN A 222 16.46 -8.10 3.96
CA GLN A 222 17.27 -9.30 3.76
C GLN A 222 18.67 -9.08 4.36
N THR A 223 19.17 -10.02 5.14
CA THR A 223 20.53 -9.99 5.74
C THR A 223 20.92 -8.68 6.43
N GLY A 224 19.94 -7.94 6.98
CA GLY A 224 20.19 -6.71 7.75
C GLY A 224 20.04 -5.41 6.99
N ASP A 225 19.80 -5.44 5.67
CA ASP A 225 19.54 -4.24 4.88
C ASP A 225 18.08 -4.20 4.39
N ALA A 226 17.55 -2.99 4.18
CA ALA A 226 16.24 -2.83 3.56
C ALA A 226 16.34 -3.18 2.07
N THR A 227 15.59 -4.20 1.64
CA THR A 227 15.51 -4.59 0.23
C THR A 227 14.44 -3.79 -0.52
N GLY A 228 13.51 -3.21 0.21
CA GLY A 228 12.49 -2.35 -0.37
C GLY A 228 11.35 -2.03 0.59
N MET A 229 10.39 -1.30 0.06
CA MET A 229 9.24 -0.82 0.81
C MET A 229 8.00 -0.73 -0.09
N VAL A 230 6.85 -1.01 0.49
CA VAL A 230 5.52 -0.76 -0.10
C VAL A 230 4.78 0.18 0.83
N VAL A 231 4.35 1.33 0.33
CA VAL A 231 3.66 2.38 1.10
C VAL A 231 2.33 2.70 0.43
N ASN A 232 1.28 2.84 1.22
CA ASN A 232 -0.05 3.19 0.75
C ASN A 232 -0.73 4.16 1.73
N ASP A 233 -1.34 5.21 1.20
CA ASP A 233 -2.07 6.26 1.92
C ASP A 233 -3.59 6.15 1.73
N SER A 234 -4.07 5.09 1.04
CA SER A 234 -5.51 4.89 0.90
C SER A 234 -6.16 4.56 2.24
N PRO A 235 -7.39 5.06 2.50
CA PRO A 235 -8.11 4.76 3.73
C PRO A 235 -8.21 3.26 4.03
N ASP A 236 -8.50 2.43 3.02
CA ASP A 236 -8.63 0.99 3.15
C ASP A 236 -7.31 0.33 3.61
N ALA A 237 -6.16 0.82 3.12
CA ALA A 237 -4.85 0.29 3.48
C ALA A 237 -4.44 0.68 4.90
N VAL A 238 -4.70 1.93 5.28
CA VAL A 238 -4.42 2.45 6.63
C VAL A 238 -5.32 1.76 7.65
N GLU A 239 -6.62 1.66 7.40
CA GLU A 239 -7.57 0.95 8.29
C GLU A 239 -7.18 -0.51 8.52
N TRP A 240 -6.77 -1.22 7.46
CA TRP A 240 -6.27 -2.58 7.60
C TRP A 240 -5.00 -2.66 8.46
N ALA A 241 -4.03 -1.77 8.21
CA ALA A 241 -2.78 -1.76 8.96
C ALA A 241 -3.01 -1.43 10.44
N ASP A 242 -3.90 -0.48 10.72
CA ASP A 242 -4.30 -0.13 12.08
C ASP A 242 -4.99 -1.30 12.80
N ALA A 243 -5.89 -2.00 12.12
CA ALA A 243 -6.56 -3.16 12.69
C ALA A 243 -5.56 -4.29 13.01
N GLU A 244 -4.58 -4.56 12.13
CA GLU A 244 -3.51 -5.55 12.38
C GLU A 244 -2.62 -5.13 13.57
N LEU A 245 -2.20 -3.85 13.62
CA LEU A 245 -1.42 -3.31 14.73
C LEU A 245 -2.19 -3.39 16.05
N ALA A 246 -3.45 -3.01 16.08
CA ALA A 246 -4.31 -3.06 17.26
C ALA A 246 -4.46 -4.50 17.77
N SER A 247 -4.74 -5.45 16.87
CA SER A 247 -4.85 -6.88 17.21
C SER A 247 -3.56 -7.43 17.82
N ARG A 248 -2.41 -7.09 17.23
CA ARG A 248 -1.10 -7.48 17.76
C ARG A 248 -0.80 -6.83 19.10
N ARG A 249 -1.22 -5.60 19.27
CA ARG A 249 -1.03 -4.83 20.50
C ARG A 249 -1.82 -5.39 21.69
N GLU A 250 -3.05 -5.85 21.46
CA GLU A 250 -3.87 -6.49 22.50
C GLU A 250 -3.22 -7.76 23.06
N ALA A 251 -2.52 -8.52 22.22
CA ALA A 251 -1.84 -9.75 22.62
C ALA A 251 -0.41 -9.51 23.16
N ALA A 252 0.15 -8.32 22.98
CA ALA A 252 1.52 -8.00 23.35
C ALA A 252 1.64 -7.60 24.83
N THR A 253 2.83 -7.80 25.41
CA THR A 253 3.13 -7.39 26.78
C THR A 253 4.06 -6.17 26.81
N PRO A 254 3.79 -5.16 27.67
CA PRO A 254 4.70 -4.03 27.82
C PRO A 254 6.10 -4.48 28.23
N VAL A 255 7.10 -3.78 27.73
CA VAL A 255 8.50 -3.94 28.18
C VAL A 255 8.77 -2.84 29.19
N ASP A 256 9.13 -3.25 30.42
CA ASP A 256 9.48 -2.30 31.48
C ASP A 256 10.71 -1.48 31.09
N ARG A 257 10.65 -0.19 31.36
CA ARG A 257 11.80 0.70 31.16
C ARG A 257 12.93 0.29 32.12
N PRO A 258 14.16 0.24 31.62
CA PRO A 258 15.29 0.06 32.55
C PRO A 258 15.31 1.21 33.56
N VAL A 259 15.35 0.88 34.81
CA VAL A 259 15.46 1.82 35.95
C VAL A 259 16.81 2.49 35.95
#